data_d3273efac235da233d8bdecb1f6f4c2f
#
_entry.id   d3273efac235da233d8bdecb1f6f4c2f
#
_cell.length_a   1.000
_cell.length_b   1.000
_cell.length_c   1.000
_cell.angle_alpha   90.00
_cell.angle_beta   90.00
_cell.angle_gamma   90.00
#
_symmetry.space_group_name_H-M   'P 1'
#
loop_
_entity.id
_entity.type
_entity.pdbx_description
1 polymer ?
#
loop_
_entity_poly.entity_id
_entity_poly.type
_entity_poly.pdbx_seq_one_letter_code
_entity_poly.pdbx_strand_id
1 'polypeptide(L)'
;KPKGLLSTMSDPEGRPCLYDYFKDFGVRLFHIGRLDKESEGLLLLTNDGEVTHRATHPSYGITKKYLVEIEGVLSRDQESQILTGVELEDGIGRVIGYRELPNNWLELKIHEGRYHIIRRLMEAVGVEVIRLVRSQFGPIVLGDMKEGRWRDLNEVEVANLYKALDLKQ
;
A
#
# COMPACT_ATOMS: atom_id res chain seq x y z
N LYS A 1 -6.61 -7.05 -1.63
CA LYS A 1 -7.55 -6.70 -0.54
C LYS A 1 -8.68 -5.83 -1.10
N PRO A 2 -9.96 -6.21 -0.95
CA PRO A 2 -11.09 -5.34 -1.31
C PRO A 2 -11.28 -4.20 -0.29
N LYS A 3 -12.03 -3.18 -0.69
CA LYS A 3 -12.57 -2.16 0.21
C LYS A 3 -13.46 -2.81 1.27
N GLY A 4 -13.45 -2.28 2.49
CA GLY A 4 -14.26 -2.78 3.60
C GLY A 4 -13.61 -3.89 4.44
N LEU A 5 -12.56 -4.56 3.94
CA LEU A 5 -11.83 -5.60 4.65
C LEU A 5 -10.77 -4.99 5.59
N LEU A 6 -10.65 -5.52 6.80
CA LEU A 6 -9.61 -5.13 7.75
C LEU A 6 -8.30 -5.91 7.50
N SER A 7 -7.17 -5.20 7.53
CA SER A 7 -5.82 -5.79 7.43
C SER A 7 -5.37 -6.37 8.78
N THR A 8 -6.09 -7.36 9.28
CA THR A 8 -5.77 -8.07 10.52
C THR A 8 -6.14 -9.54 10.41
N MET A 9 -5.43 -10.39 11.16
CA MET A 9 -5.73 -11.82 11.29
C MET A 9 -6.66 -12.11 12.48
N SER A 10 -7.14 -11.10 13.19
CA SER A 10 -8.11 -11.25 14.27
C SER A 10 -8.85 -9.93 14.48
N ASP A 11 -10.17 -10.02 14.60
CA ASP A 11 -11.00 -8.86 14.94
C ASP A 11 -12.01 -9.24 16.02
N PRO A 12 -11.92 -8.67 17.24
CA PRO A 12 -12.83 -9.00 18.35
C PRO A 12 -14.27 -8.52 18.12
N GLU A 13 -14.48 -7.58 17.19
CA GLU A 13 -15.81 -7.06 16.85
C GLU A 13 -16.50 -7.88 15.74
N GLY A 14 -15.82 -8.91 15.20
CA GLY A 14 -16.38 -9.78 14.15
C GLY A 14 -16.56 -9.11 12.79
N ARG A 15 -15.81 -8.01 12.52
CA ARG A 15 -15.83 -7.36 11.22
C ARG A 15 -15.05 -8.18 10.19
N PRO A 16 -15.39 -8.13 8.89
CA PRO A 16 -14.65 -8.82 7.84
C PRO A 16 -13.15 -8.48 7.87
N CYS A 17 -12.31 -9.50 7.95
CA CYS A 17 -10.87 -9.33 8.05
C CYS A 17 -10.10 -10.43 7.28
N LEU A 18 -8.78 -10.35 7.24
CA LEU A 18 -7.94 -11.32 6.51
C LEU A 18 -8.13 -12.76 7.01
N TYR A 19 -8.45 -12.95 8.28
CA TYR A 19 -8.71 -14.27 8.83
C TYR A 19 -9.80 -15.02 8.05
N ASP A 20 -10.84 -14.35 7.58
CA ASP A 20 -11.95 -14.97 6.85
C ASP A 20 -11.51 -15.63 5.53
N TYR A 21 -10.40 -15.15 4.96
CA TYR A 21 -9.80 -15.69 3.72
C TYR A 21 -8.78 -16.79 3.98
N PHE A 22 -8.14 -16.79 5.16
CA PHE A 22 -6.95 -17.60 5.41
C PHE A 22 -7.03 -18.50 6.65
N LYS A 23 -8.21 -18.62 7.29
CA LYS A 23 -8.41 -19.45 8.49
C LYS A 23 -8.02 -20.92 8.31
N ASP A 24 -8.21 -21.46 7.09
CA ASP A 24 -7.95 -22.86 6.76
C ASP A 24 -6.62 -23.05 5.98
N PHE A 25 -5.75 -22.04 5.99
CA PHE A 25 -4.51 -22.06 5.18
C PHE A 25 -3.44 -23.05 5.72
N GLY A 26 -3.59 -23.55 6.94
CA GLY A 26 -2.73 -24.57 7.52
C GLY A 26 -1.43 -24.07 8.16
N VAL A 27 -1.01 -22.82 7.88
CA VAL A 27 0.13 -22.16 8.50
C VAL A 27 -0.24 -20.76 8.97
N ARG A 28 0.44 -20.29 10.01
CA ARG A 28 0.24 -18.92 10.51
C ARG A 28 0.81 -17.93 9.52
N LEU A 29 -0.03 -16.99 9.06
CA LEU A 29 0.36 -15.91 8.17
C LEU A 29 0.42 -14.57 8.89
N PHE A 30 1.37 -13.74 8.46
CA PHE A 30 1.53 -12.34 8.86
C PHE A 30 1.28 -11.45 7.64
N HIS A 31 0.54 -10.38 7.81
CA HIS A 31 0.40 -9.36 6.77
C HIS A 31 1.62 -8.44 6.74
N ILE A 32 2.14 -8.15 5.55
CA ILE A 32 3.25 -7.23 5.34
C ILE A 32 2.70 -5.81 5.20
N GLY A 33 2.75 -5.07 6.29
CA GLY A 33 2.12 -3.76 6.39
C GLY A 33 0.59 -3.86 6.40
N ARG A 34 -0.06 -2.72 6.25
CA ARG A 34 -1.52 -2.63 6.29
C ARG A 34 -2.01 -1.79 5.11
N LEU A 35 -3.25 -2.03 4.74
CA LEU A 35 -4.10 -1.12 3.99
C LEU A 35 -5.29 -0.77 4.87
N ASP A 36 -5.68 0.48 4.85
CA ASP A 36 -6.85 0.94 5.60
C ASP A 36 -8.11 0.26 5.10
N LYS A 37 -9.17 0.26 5.92
CA LYS A 37 -10.45 -0.36 5.57
C LYS A 37 -10.97 0.09 4.21
N GLU A 38 -10.87 1.40 3.94
CA GLU A 38 -11.36 2.03 2.71
C GLU A 38 -10.33 2.00 1.56
N SER A 39 -9.16 1.41 1.77
CA SER A 39 -8.14 1.24 0.74
C SER A 39 -8.16 -0.16 0.18
N GLU A 40 -7.79 -0.28 -1.09
CA GLU A 40 -7.82 -1.50 -1.88
C GLU A 40 -6.41 -1.87 -2.38
N GLY A 41 -6.30 -3.03 -2.98
CA GLY A 41 -5.16 -3.43 -3.79
C GLY A 41 -4.24 -4.46 -3.14
N LEU A 42 -2.98 -4.42 -3.53
CA LEU A 42 -1.98 -5.43 -3.20
C LEU A 42 -1.67 -5.43 -1.71
N LEU A 43 -1.91 -6.55 -1.06
CA LEU A 43 -1.46 -6.84 0.30
C LEU A 43 -0.70 -8.16 0.29
N LEU A 44 0.53 -8.13 0.79
CA LEU A 44 1.37 -9.32 0.89
C LEU A 44 1.17 -9.99 2.24
N LEU A 45 1.19 -11.33 2.23
CA LEU A 45 1.19 -12.15 3.43
C LEU A 45 2.40 -13.11 3.36
N THR A 46 2.93 -13.46 4.52
CA THR A 46 4.06 -14.38 4.65
C THR A 46 3.96 -15.13 5.97
N ASN A 47 4.62 -16.28 6.05
CA ASN A 47 4.89 -16.97 7.32
C ASN A 47 6.29 -16.65 7.87
N ASP A 48 7.06 -15.80 7.17
CA ASP A 48 8.40 -15.36 7.57
C ASP A 48 8.33 -14.02 8.31
N GLY A 49 8.65 -14.03 9.60
CA GLY A 49 8.65 -12.83 10.46
C GLY A 49 9.74 -11.83 10.08
N GLU A 50 10.90 -12.28 9.57
CA GLU A 50 12.00 -11.40 9.17
C GLU A 50 11.63 -10.61 7.90
N VAL A 51 10.98 -11.28 6.93
CA VAL A 51 10.41 -10.61 5.76
C VAL A 51 9.41 -9.55 6.18
N THR A 52 8.50 -9.89 7.11
CA THR A 52 7.52 -8.92 7.62
C THR A 52 8.19 -7.72 8.28
N HIS A 53 9.18 -7.96 9.14
CA HIS A 53 9.90 -6.91 9.85
C HIS A 53 10.58 -5.95 8.86
N ARG A 54 11.43 -6.45 7.98
CA ARG A 54 12.18 -5.61 7.02
C ARG A 54 11.27 -4.88 6.03
N ALA A 55 10.24 -5.55 5.54
CA ALA A 55 9.31 -4.95 4.59
C ALA A 55 8.46 -3.82 5.18
N THR A 56 8.26 -3.81 6.50
CA THR A 56 7.44 -2.80 7.18
C THR A 56 8.25 -1.72 7.88
N HIS A 57 9.50 -2.00 8.25
CA HIS A 57 10.32 -1.06 8.99
C HIS A 57 10.80 0.10 8.08
N PRO A 58 10.66 1.36 8.52
CA PRO A 58 10.96 2.55 7.69
C PRO A 58 12.38 2.61 7.15
N SER A 59 13.38 2.05 7.88
CA SER A 59 14.79 2.09 7.47
C SER A 59 15.09 1.35 6.18
N TYR A 60 14.27 0.38 5.79
CA TYR A 60 14.45 -0.36 4.54
C TYR A 60 13.82 0.36 3.32
N GLY A 61 13.01 1.39 3.55
CA GLY A 61 12.54 2.31 2.51
C GLY A 61 11.83 1.65 1.33
N ILE A 62 11.14 0.52 1.55
CA ILE A 62 10.45 -0.18 0.47
C ILE A 62 9.41 0.73 -0.17
N THR A 63 9.56 0.95 -1.46
CA THR A 63 8.65 1.80 -2.24
C THR A 63 7.31 1.13 -2.46
N LYS A 64 6.25 1.93 -2.43
CA LYS A 64 4.89 1.51 -2.77
C LYS A 64 4.36 2.43 -3.84
N LYS A 65 3.60 1.86 -4.80
CA LYS A 65 2.83 2.66 -5.75
C LYS A 65 1.35 2.52 -5.48
N TYR A 66 0.67 3.62 -5.66
CA TYR A 66 -0.77 3.71 -5.50
C TYR A 66 -1.40 4.33 -6.74
N LEU A 67 -2.52 3.77 -7.16
CA LEU A 67 -3.45 4.41 -8.06
C LEU A 67 -4.48 5.15 -7.20
N VAL A 68 -4.64 6.41 -7.46
CA VAL A 68 -5.47 7.34 -6.66
C VAL A 68 -6.46 8.01 -7.59
N GLU A 69 -7.74 7.76 -7.39
CA GLU A 69 -8.82 8.51 -8.04
C GLU A 69 -9.13 9.73 -7.19
N ILE A 70 -9.12 10.90 -7.80
CA ILE A 70 -9.36 12.17 -7.12
C ILE A 70 -10.57 12.88 -7.68
N GLU A 71 -11.17 13.75 -6.88
CA GLU A 71 -12.15 14.71 -7.38
C GLU A 71 -11.44 15.85 -8.11
N GLY A 72 -11.79 16.06 -9.38
CA GLY A 72 -11.17 17.08 -10.22
C GLY A 72 -9.79 16.69 -10.75
N VAL A 73 -8.92 17.68 -10.91
CA VAL A 73 -7.55 17.52 -11.41
C VAL A 73 -6.59 18.30 -10.52
N LEU A 74 -5.36 17.81 -10.39
CA LEU A 74 -4.31 18.54 -9.67
C LEU A 74 -3.85 19.78 -10.46
N SER A 75 -3.78 20.92 -9.78
CA SER A 75 -3.07 22.08 -10.31
C SER A 75 -1.55 21.87 -10.23
N ARG A 76 -0.79 22.62 -11.01
CA ARG A 76 0.69 22.58 -10.95
C ARG A 76 1.25 22.93 -9.59
N ASP A 77 0.59 23.82 -8.85
CA ASP A 77 1.01 24.20 -7.50
C ASP A 77 0.78 23.05 -6.51
N GLN A 78 -0.36 22.35 -6.59
CA GLN A 78 -0.64 21.18 -5.77
C GLN A 78 0.32 20.02 -6.09
N GLU A 79 0.61 19.77 -7.38
CA GLU A 79 1.62 18.81 -7.81
C GLU A 79 2.99 19.14 -7.20
N SER A 80 3.43 20.39 -7.31
CA SER A 80 4.68 20.85 -6.73
C SER A 80 4.72 20.64 -5.22
N GLN A 81 3.64 20.95 -4.51
CA GLN A 81 3.57 20.77 -3.07
C GLN A 81 3.72 19.31 -2.64
N ILE A 82 2.99 18.37 -3.27
CA ILE A 82 3.08 16.95 -2.91
C ILE A 82 4.45 16.33 -3.22
N LEU A 83 5.18 16.87 -4.21
CA LEU A 83 6.54 16.42 -4.58
C LEU A 83 7.61 17.02 -3.67
N THR A 84 7.51 18.30 -3.32
CA THR A 84 8.48 18.98 -2.46
C THR A 84 8.29 18.66 -1.00
N GLY A 85 7.06 18.44 -0.58
CA GLY A 85 6.66 18.05 0.77
C GLY A 85 5.61 18.99 1.37
N VAL A 86 4.68 18.38 2.07
CA VAL A 86 3.58 19.05 2.78
C VAL A 86 3.74 18.78 4.27
N GLU A 87 3.60 19.82 5.09
CA GLU A 87 3.64 19.67 6.54
C GLU A 87 2.34 19.01 7.04
N LEU A 88 2.49 17.90 7.73
CA LEU A 88 1.43 17.14 8.38
C LEU A 88 1.68 17.13 9.88
N GLU A 89 0.69 16.76 10.70
CA GLU A 89 0.81 16.73 12.17
C GLU A 89 2.00 15.92 12.69
N ASP A 90 2.41 14.87 11.94
CA ASP A 90 3.49 13.94 12.30
C ASP A 90 4.74 14.11 11.43
N GLY A 91 4.92 15.27 10.81
CA GLY A 91 6.07 15.67 10.02
C GLY A 91 5.78 15.75 8.51
N ILE A 92 6.79 16.16 7.75
CA ILE A 92 6.66 16.38 6.31
C ILE A 92 6.32 15.08 5.59
N GLY A 93 5.22 15.09 4.83
CA GLY A 93 4.83 14.04 3.91
C GLY A 93 5.14 14.43 2.46
N ARG A 94 5.59 13.48 1.66
CA ARG A 94 5.82 13.72 0.23
C ARG A 94 5.71 12.45 -0.60
N VAL A 95 5.36 12.64 -1.86
CA VAL A 95 5.51 11.60 -2.88
C VAL A 95 6.89 11.70 -3.53
N ILE A 96 7.46 10.56 -3.92
CA ILE A 96 8.76 10.49 -4.60
C ILE A 96 8.62 10.27 -6.09
N GLY A 97 7.40 10.17 -6.58
CA GLY A 97 7.05 10.06 -7.98
C GLY A 97 5.56 10.27 -8.19
N TYR A 98 5.25 10.89 -9.28
CA TYR A 98 3.89 11.27 -9.67
C TYR A 98 3.71 11.06 -11.17
N ARG A 99 2.55 10.60 -11.56
CA ARG A 99 2.13 10.50 -12.95
C ARG A 99 0.61 10.65 -13.07
N GLU A 100 0.17 11.53 -13.94
CA GLU A 100 -1.25 11.62 -14.31
C GLU A 100 -1.67 10.44 -15.18
N LEU A 101 -2.89 9.99 -14.95
CA LEU A 101 -3.55 8.96 -15.71
C LEU A 101 -4.92 9.49 -16.19
N PRO A 102 -5.53 8.86 -17.21
CA PRO A 102 -6.87 9.25 -17.66
C PRO A 102 -7.92 9.17 -16.54
N ASN A 103 -9.02 9.94 -16.70
CA ASN A 103 -10.21 9.89 -15.84
C ASN A 103 -9.92 10.23 -14.37
N ASN A 104 -9.14 11.27 -14.12
CA ASN A 104 -8.81 11.77 -12.78
C ASN A 104 -8.06 10.76 -11.88
N TRP A 105 -7.38 9.81 -12.49
CA TRP A 105 -6.48 8.91 -11.79
C TRP A 105 -5.05 9.44 -11.77
N LEU A 106 -4.36 9.16 -10.69
CA LEU A 106 -2.94 9.45 -10.47
C LEU A 106 -2.20 8.17 -10.10
N GLU A 107 -0.96 8.01 -10.54
CA GLU A 107 -0.03 7.06 -9.94
C GLU A 107 0.92 7.82 -9.02
N LEU A 108 0.88 7.50 -7.74
CA LEU A 108 1.76 8.08 -6.72
C LEU A 108 2.74 7.02 -6.21
N LYS A 109 4.00 7.40 -6.04
CA LYS A 109 5.05 6.56 -5.46
C LYS A 109 5.51 7.16 -4.13
N ILE A 110 5.58 6.32 -3.07
CA ILE A 110 6.03 6.72 -1.73
C ILE A 110 6.99 5.70 -1.14
N HIS A 111 7.84 6.12 -0.18
CA HIS A 111 8.68 5.23 0.64
C HIS A 111 8.04 4.86 1.97
N GLU A 112 7.21 5.73 2.48
CA GLU A 112 6.68 5.65 3.83
C GLU A 112 5.36 4.89 3.93
N GLY A 113 4.90 4.64 5.15
CA GLY A 113 3.65 3.93 5.41
C GLY A 113 2.94 4.46 6.65
N ARG A 114 3.10 5.76 6.98
CA ARG A 114 2.37 6.41 8.07
C ARG A 114 0.87 6.28 7.86
N TYR A 115 0.13 6.35 8.96
CA TYR A 115 -1.32 6.24 8.94
C TYR A 115 -1.95 7.22 7.95
N HIS A 116 -2.77 6.70 7.03
CA HIS A 116 -3.51 7.44 6.01
C HIS A 116 -2.66 8.44 5.18
N ILE A 117 -1.37 8.22 5.04
CA ILE A 117 -0.42 9.22 4.51
C ILE A 117 -0.86 9.84 3.19
N ILE A 118 -1.31 9.05 2.20
CA ILE A 118 -1.74 9.59 0.91
C ILE A 118 -3.00 10.44 1.06
N ARG A 119 -3.99 9.96 1.83
CA ARG A 119 -5.24 10.72 2.05
C ARG A 119 -4.97 12.05 2.74
N ARG A 120 -4.18 12.04 3.81
CA ARG A 120 -3.78 13.24 4.55
C ARG A 120 -2.98 14.23 3.70
N LEU A 121 -2.08 13.71 2.87
CA LEU A 121 -1.26 14.51 1.99
C LEU A 121 -2.11 15.19 0.90
N MET A 122 -3.05 14.46 0.30
CA MET A 122 -3.97 15.01 -0.70
C MET A 122 -4.95 16.00 -0.07
N GLU A 123 -5.50 15.70 1.11
CA GLU A 123 -6.37 16.60 1.86
C GLU A 123 -5.65 17.92 2.22
N ALA A 124 -4.39 17.86 2.63
CA ALA A 124 -3.60 19.03 2.98
C ALA A 124 -3.36 20.00 1.80
N VAL A 125 -3.40 19.49 0.56
CA VAL A 125 -3.37 20.32 -0.65
C VAL A 125 -4.77 20.58 -1.23
N GLY A 126 -5.83 20.27 -0.47
CA GLY A 126 -7.22 20.56 -0.84
C GLY A 126 -7.80 19.64 -1.92
N VAL A 127 -7.33 18.40 -2.00
CA VAL A 127 -7.78 17.39 -2.99
C VAL A 127 -8.44 16.21 -2.30
N GLU A 128 -9.67 15.87 -2.69
CA GLU A 128 -10.38 14.71 -2.19
C GLU A 128 -9.97 13.43 -2.90
N VAL A 129 -9.65 12.38 -2.13
CA VAL A 129 -9.35 11.03 -2.62
C VAL A 129 -10.62 10.19 -2.63
N ILE A 130 -11.14 9.90 -3.80
CA ILE A 130 -12.33 9.07 -4.00
C ILE A 130 -11.98 7.60 -3.79
N ARG A 131 -10.92 7.13 -4.46
CA ARG A 131 -10.49 5.72 -4.41
C ARG A 131 -8.96 5.63 -4.28
N LEU A 132 -8.50 4.64 -3.52
CA LEU A 132 -7.08 4.42 -3.26
C LEU A 132 -6.73 2.94 -3.38
N VAL A 133 -5.91 2.60 -4.37
CA VAL A 133 -5.54 1.22 -4.69
C VAL A 133 -4.02 1.07 -4.67
N ARG A 134 -3.46 0.23 -3.78
CA ARG A 134 -2.04 -0.08 -3.84
C ARG A 134 -1.75 -1.03 -4.99
N SER A 135 -1.11 -0.54 -6.04
CA SER A 135 -0.80 -1.28 -7.26
C SER A 135 0.55 -2.00 -7.20
N GLN A 136 1.47 -1.56 -6.32
CA GLN A 136 2.80 -2.17 -6.22
C GLN A 136 3.37 -2.04 -4.79
N PHE A 137 4.09 -3.07 -4.36
CA PHE A 137 4.86 -3.10 -3.12
C PHE A 137 6.27 -3.65 -3.41
N GLY A 138 7.28 -2.78 -3.31
CA GLY A 138 8.64 -3.12 -3.75
C GLY A 138 8.64 -3.63 -5.19
N PRO A 139 9.21 -4.82 -5.44
CA PRO A 139 9.22 -5.42 -6.79
C PRO A 139 7.91 -6.11 -7.18
N ILE A 140 6.97 -6.30 -6.24
CA ILE A 140 5.73 -7.05 -6.49
C ILE A 140 4.64 -6.13 -7.02
N VAL A 141 4.01 -6.53 -8.12
CA VAL A 141 2.96 -5.77 -8.82
C VAL A 141 1.64 -6.52 -8.72
N LEU A 142 0.56 -5.77 -8.51
CA LEU A 142 -0.80 -6.31 -8.42
C LEU A 142 -1.23 -6.97 -9.76
N GLY A 143 -0.91 -6.32 -10.87
CA GLY A 143 -1.35 -6.76 -12.20
C GLY A 143 -2.88 -6.77 -12.32
N ASP A 144 -3.41 -7.76 -13.04
CA ASP A 144 -4.84 -7.94 -13.32
C ASP A 144 -5.56 -8.77 -12.24
N MET A 145 -4.96 -8.96 -11.07
CA MET A 145 -5.55 -9.73 -9.98
C MET A 145 -6.84 -9.07 -9.50
N LYS A 146 -7.93 -9.84 -9.49
CA LYS A 146 -9.23 -9.37 -9.02
C LYS A 146 -9.28 -9.28 -7.49
N GLU A 147 -10.11 -8.37 -7.01
CA GLU A 147 -10.37 -8.20 -5.58
C GLU A 147 -10.80 -9.52 -4.90
N GLY A 148 -10.34 -9.72 -3.68
CA GLY A 148 -10.63 -10.91 -2.88
C GLY A 148 -9.95 -12.18 -3.40
N ARG A 149 -9.08 -12.08 -4.40
CA ARG A 149 -8.27 -13.23 -4.87
C ARG A 149 -6.87 -13.15 -4.29
N TRP A 150 -6.27 -14.31 -4.13
CA TRP A 150 -4.89 -14.47 -3.71
C TRP A 150 -4.17 -15.50 -4.59
N ARG A 151 -2.89 -15.43 -4.64
CA ARG A 151 -1.98 -16.39 -5.25
C ARG A 151 -0.65 -16.41 -4.51
N ASP A 152 0.08 -17.46 -4.67
CA ASP A 152 1.48 -17.48 -4.25
C ASP A 152 2.33 -16.58 -5.15
N LEU A 153 3.40 -16.02 -4.58
CA LEU A 153 4.46 -15.40 -5.36
C LEU A 153 5.27 -16.53 -6.05
N ASN A 154 5.64 -16.30 -7.31
CA ASN A 154 6.56 -17.22 -7.98
C ASN A 154 8.00 -17.03 -7.46
N GLU A 155 8.89 -17.96 -7.80
CA GLU A 155 10.28 -17.98 -7.34
C GLU A 155 11.03 -16.66 -7.68
N VAL A 156 10.78 -16.09 -8.85
CA VAL A 156 11.41 -14.82 -9.28
C VAL A 156 10.90 -13.65 -8.45
N GLU A 157 9.61 -13.60 -8.16
CA GLU A 157 9.01 -12.58 -7.30
C GLU A 157 9.56 -12.68 -5.87
N VAL A 158 9.66 -13.91 -5.33
CA VAL A 158 10.25 -14.16 -4.01
C VAL A 158 11.71 -13.70 -3.99
N ALA A 159 12.52 -14.12 -4.95
CA ALA A 159 13.93 -13.74 -5.03
C ALA A 159 14.11 -12.21 -5.12
N ASN A 160 13.30 -11.54 -5.93
CA ASN A 160 13.33 -10.08 -6.06
C ASN A 160 12.91 -9.39 -4.76
N LEU A 161 11.91 -9.92 -4.06
CA LEU A 161 11.47 -9.38 -2.77
C LEU A 161 12.57 -9.51 -1.72
N TYR A 162 13.19 -10.70 -1.60
CA TYR A 162 14.31 -10.94 -0.68
C TYR A 162 15.48 -10.02 -0.97
N LYS A 163 15.85 -9.86 -2.24
CA LYS A 163 16.89 -8.92 -2.67
C LYS A 163 16.56 -7.47 -2.29
N ALA A 164 15.31 -7.05 -2.48
CA ALA A 164 14.87 -5.69 -2.13
C ALA A 164 14.85 -5.44 -0.61
N LEU A 165 14.79 -6.51 0.20
CA LEU A 165 14.82 -6.48 1.66
C LEU A 165 16.22 -6.74 2.23
N ASP A 166 17.25 -6.88 1.39
CA ASP A 166 18.61 -7.28 1.80
C ASP A 166 18.61 -8.59 2.62
N LEU A 167 17.78 -9.54 2.21
CA LEU A 167 17.71 -10.88 2.76
C LEU A 167 18.40 -11.89 1.84
N LYS A 168 19.04 -12.90 2.45
CA LYS A 168 19.52 -14.09 1.73
C LYS A 168 18.40 -15.12 1.69
N GLN A 169 18.21 -15.73 0.54
CA GLN A 169 17.35 -16.94 0.41
C GLN A 169 18.00 -18.13 1.08
#